data_8bfdd7a75b2d260817f352db793048b4
#
_entry.id   8bfdd7a75b2d260817f352db793048b4
#
_cell.length_a   1.000
_cell.length_b   1.000
_cell.length_c   1.000
_cell.angle_alpha   90.00
_cell.angle_beta   90.00
_cell.angle_gamma   90.00
#
_symmetry.space_group_name_H-M   'P 1'
#
loop_
_entity.id
_entity.type
_entity.pdbx_description
1 polymer ?
#
loop_
_entity_poly.entity_id
_entity_poly.type
_entity_poly.pdbx_seq_one_letter_code
_entity_poly.pdbx_strand_id
1 'polypeptide(L)'
;YCNRQGRVLAIPRLATDADGALLVLNRRLAATLVAQISQYVLRADVRLADRSDQLCVSGLMGTGPDPQEPSPVPATPGVTRMVASARRMLLLGARSTLDALLAPVPQATAADWDRSCIADGEPQVEPETAALWLPQMLNLDLLGAVSFSKGCYVGQEIIARAQHLGRIKRRMLRYVGPARAALQPGHALFSGQSLAAQVVAATSDAVSTQCLAVVELRFCGDLLGARPGGSEFVPADLPYAIPAPAAIDADD
;
A
#
# COMPACT_ATOMS: atom_id res chain seq x y z
N TYR A 1 0.47 -0.10 10.77
CA TYR A 1 0.05 -0.69 12.04
C TYR A 1 0.14 -2.21 11.96
N CYS A 2 0.74 -2.87 12.97
CA CYS A 2 0.99 -4.31 12.98
C CYS A 2 0.43 -4.96 14.24
N ASN A 3 0.20 -6.29 14.18
CA ASN A 3 -0.12 -7.11 15.33
C ASN A 3 1.16 -7.55 16.09
N ARG A 4 1.00 -8.34 17.16
CA ARG A 4 2.10 -8.84 18.00
C ARG A 4 3.07 -9.76 17.24
N GLN A 5 2.63 -10.41 16.17
CA GLN A 5 3.46 -11.23 15.27
C GLN A 5 4.15 -10.39 14.16
N GLY A 6 4.13 -9.05 14.26
CA GLY A 6 4.70 -8.15 13.28
C GLY A 6 3.96 -8.12 11.94
N ARG A 7 2.76 -8.72 11.84
CA ARG A 7 1.99 -8.73 10.61
C ARG A 7 1.22 -7.44 10.44
N VAL A 8 1.20 -6.90 9.21
CA VAL A 8 0.51 -5.65 8.88
C VAL A 8 -1.00 -5.83 8.95
N LEU A 9 -1.66 -4.99 9.73
CA LEU A 9 -3.12 -4.93 9.86
C LEU A 9 -3.72 -3.80 9.04
N ALA A 10 -3.02 -2.67 8.95
CA ALA A 10 -3.42 -1.52 8.16
C ALA A 10 -2.18 -0.69 7.79
N ILE A 11 -2.28 0.05 6.69
CA ILE A 11 -1.27 1.01 6.23
C ILE A 11 -1.91 2.40 6.20
N PRO A 12 -2.09 3.07 7.34
CA PRO A 12 -2.64 4.41 7.38
C PRO A 12 -1.61 5.42 6.87
N ARG A 13 -2.07 6.41 6.11
CA ARG A 13 -1.34 7.64 5.86
C ARG A 13 -1.68 8.64 6.94
N LEU A 14 -0.70 9.37 7.42
CA LEU A 14 -0.82 10.32 8.51
C LEU A 14 -0.62 11.75 8.00
N ALA A 15 -1.54 12.64 8.30
CA ALA A 15 -1.34 14.08 8.28
C ALA A 15 -1.56 14.65 9.69
N THR A 16 -0.75 15.61 10.08
CA THR A 16 -0.88 16.33 11.35
C THR A 16 -1.15 17.78 11.11
N ASP A 17 -1.98 18.38 11.95
CA ASP A 17 -2.23 19.81 12.00
C ASP A 17 -2.17 20.30 13.47
N ALA A 18 -2.57 21.58 13.71
CA ALA A 18 -2.56 22.15 15.05
C ALA A 18 -3.56 21.48 16.00
N ASP A 19 -4.63 20.90 15.46
CA ASP A 19 -5.76 20.35 16.22
C ASP A 19 -5.61 18.81 16.43
N GLY A 20 -4.64 18.17 15.75
CA GLY A 20 -4.43 16.74 15.91
C GLY A 20 -3.85 16.03 14.71
N ALA A 21 -4.34 14.82 14.44
CA ALA A 21 -3.86 13.96 13.37
C ALA A 21 -5.02 13.32 12.60
N LEU A 22 -4.92 13.32 11.28
CA LEU A 22 -5.82 12.59 10.38
C LEU A 22 -5.14 11.33 9.88
N LEU A 23 -5.80 10.20 10.04
CA LEU A 23 -5.39 8.90 9.48
C LEU A 23 -6.28 8.55 8.28
N VAL A 24 -5.67 8.40 7.11
CA VAL A 24 -6.34 7.93 5.90
C VAL A 24 -5.98 6.49 5.63
N LEU A 25 -6.96 5.63 5.56
CA LEU A 25 -6.81 4.19 5.35
C LEU A 25 -8.05 3.61 4.67
N ASN A 26 -7.99 2.32 4.33
CA ASN A 26 -9.16 1.61 3.83
C ASN A 26 -10.32 1.70 4.83
N ARG A 27 -11.48 2.21 4.38
CA ARG A 27 -12.66 2.43 5.23
C ARG A 27 -13.12 1.17 5.97
N ARG A 28 -12.99 0.00 5.32
CA ARG A 28 -13.38 -1.29 5.91
C ARG A 28 -12.52 -1.70 7.12
N LEU A 29 -11.34 -1.08 7.30
CA LEU A 29 -10.44 -1.30 8.43
C LEU A 29 -10.57 -0.22 9.51
N ALA A 30 -11.29 0.88 9.28
CA ALA A 30 -11.31 2.03 10.16
C ALA A 30 -11.83 1.69 11.56
N ALA A 31 -12.98 1.04 11.67
CA ALA A 31 -13.57 0.66 12.97
C ALA A 31 -12.65 -0.28 13.76
N THR A 32 -12.05 -1.26 13.10
CA THR A 32 -11.10 -2.20 13.72
C THR A 32 -9.86 -1.48 14.23
N LEU A 33 -9.31 -0.54 13.43
CA LEU A 33 -8.13 0.23 13.82
C LEU A 33 -8.42 1.15 15.00
N VAL A 34 -9.55 1.86 14.99
CA VAL A 34 -10.00 2.69 16.12
C VAL A 34 -10.11 1.86 17.39
N ALA A 35 -10.78 0.70 17.35
CA ALA A 35 -10.92 -0.18 18.52
C ALA A 35 -9.55 -0.66 19.05
N GLN A 36 -8.63 -1.00 18.16
CA GLN A 36 -7.30 -1.48 18.54
C GLN A 36 -6.41 -0.38 19.11
N ILE A 37 -6.40 0.82 18.52
CA ILE A 37 -5.59 1.94 19.04
C ILE A 37 -6.16 2.46 20.35
N SER A 38 -7.49 2.49 20.52
CA SER A 38 -8.14 2.96 21.76
C SER A 38 -7.69 2.19 23.00
N GLN A 39 -7.29 0.94 22.88
CA GLN A 39 -6.76 0.15 23.99
C GLN A 39 -5.45 0.70 24.56
N TYR A 40 -4.74 1.52 23.81
CA TYR A 40 -3.47 2.15 24.23
C TYR A 40 -3.65 3.59 24.72
N VAL A 41 -4.84 4.15 24.61
CA VAL A 41 -5.17 5.47 25.14
C VAL A 41 -5.48 5.34 26.63
N LEU A 42 -4.45 5.39 27.48
CA LEU A 42 -4.61 5.17 28.93
C LEU A 42 -4.78 6.49 29.69
N ARG A 43 -3.74 7.38 29.64
CA ARG A 43 -3.70 8.65 30.36
C ARG A 43 -3.46 9.84 29.43
N ALA A 44 -3.29 9.59 28.14
CA ALA A 44 -3.12 10.63 27.14
C ALA A 44 -4.47 11.33 26.89
N ASP A 45 -4.45 12.64 26.77
CA ASP A 45 -5.61 13.43 26.33
C ASP A 45 -5.75 13.30 24.80
N VAL A 46 -6.18 12.12 24.36
CA VAL A 46 -6.36 11.77 22.94
C VAL A 46 -7.73 11.16 22.75
N ARG A 47 -8.46 11.66 21.77
CA ARG A 47 -9.75 11.12 21.34
C ARG A 47 -9.67 10.62 19.90
N LEU A 48 -9.99 9.35 19.71
CA LEU A 48 -10.08 8.73 18.38
C LEU A 48 -11.55 8.78 17.90
N ALA A 49 -11.74 9.18 16.66
CA ALA A 49 -13.06 9.20 16.02
C ALA A 49 -12.96 8.81 14.55
N ASP A 50 -13.88 7.98 14.08
CA ASP A 50 -14.09 7.78 12.65
C ASP A 50 -14.85 8.99 12.08
N ARG A 51 -14.22 9.66 11.12
CA ARG A 51 -14.74 10.85 10.44
C ARG A 51 -15.16 10.57 8.98
N SER A 52 -15.27 9.29 8.60
CA SER A 52 -15.55 8.87 7.22
C SER A 52 -16.88 9.41 6.65
N ASP A 53 -17.84 9.78 7.51
CA ASP A 53 -19.11 10.37 7.08
C ASP A 53 -19.07 11.90 6.99
N GLN A 54 -18.03 12.54 7.54
CA GLN A 54 -17.88 14.00 7.58
C GLN A 54 -16.83 14.48 6.58
N LEU A 55 -15.79 13.69 6.34
CA LEU A 55 -14.67 14.00 5.46
C LEU A 55 -14.66 13.07 4.26
N CYS A 56 -14.52 13.67 3.08
CA CYS A 56 -14.24 12.95 1.85
C CYS A 56 -12.76 12.96 1.56
N VAL A 57 -12.32 11.94 0.85
CA VAL A 57 -10.96 11.83 0.30
C VAL A 57 -11.06 11.80 -1.22
N SER A 58 -10.33 12.70 -1.88
CA SER A 58 -10.19 12.74 -3.34
C SER A 58 -8.73 12.60 -3.70
N GLY A 59 -8.44 11.77 -4.69
CA GLY A 59 -7.09 11.61 -5.24
C GLY A 59 -6.86 12.54 -6.42
N LEU A 60 -5.72 13.22 -6.44
CA LEU A 60 -5.20 13.92 -7.61
C LEU A 60 -4.04 13.12 -8.19
N MET A 61 -4.04 12.93 -9.50
CA MET A 61 -2.95 12.32 -10.26
C MET A 61 -2.36 13.38 -11.19
N GLY A 62 -1.04 13.62 -11.08
CA GLY A 62 -0.31 14.48 -11.98
C GLY A 62 0.08 13.77 -13.27
N THR A 63 0.20 14.53 -14.36
CA THR A 63 0.65 14.03 -15.67
C THR A 63 2.16 14.17 -15.89
N GLY A 64 2.85 14.91 -15.00
CA GLY A 64 4.28 15.22 -15.11
C GLY A 64 5.16 14.40 -14.16
N PRO A 65 6.44 14.21 -14.53
CA PRO A 65 7.42 13.55 -13.66
C PRO A 65 7.98 14.46 -12.55
N ASP A 66 7.61 15.75 -12.54
CA ASP A 66 8.20 16.73 -11.63
C ASP A 66 7.34 16.90 -10.35
N PRO A 67 7.85 16.43 -9.18
CA PRO A 67 7.17 16.66 -7.91
C PRO A 67 7.18 18.14 -7.46
N GLN A 68 7.91 19.01 -8.18
CA GLN A 68 7.98 20.46 -7.92
C GLN A 68 6.95 21.26 -8.72
N GLU A 69 6.23 20.66 -9.66
CA GLU A 69 5.13 21.35 -10.31
C GLU A 69 4.08 21.76 -9.27
N PRO A 70 3.68 23.05 -9.28
CA PRO A 70 2.66 23.51 -8.35
C PRO A 70 1.39 22.68 -8.54
N SER A 71 0.84 22.19 -7.45
CA SER A 71 -0.45 21.48 -7.47
C SER A 71 -1.44 22.29 -8.31
N PRO A 72 -2.14 21.66 -9.28
CA PRO A 72 -3.13 22.34 -10.10
C PRO A 72 -4.30 22.89 -9.27
N VAL A 73 -4.32 22.59 -8.00
CA VAL A 73 -5.38 22.94 -7.07
C VAL A 73 -4.86 23.92 -6.02
N PRO A 74 -5.46 25.12 -5.85
CA PRO A 74 -5.01 26.13 -4.90
C PRO A 74 -5.16 25.64 -3.44
N ALA A 75 -4.37 26.23 -2.53
CA ALA A 75 -4.56 26.01 -1.09
C ALA A 75 -5.96 26.53 -0.70
N THR A 76 -6.75 25.68 -0.07
CA THR A 76 -8.15 25.97 0.24
C THR A 76 -8.40 25.74 1.72
N PRO A 77 -8.97 26.72 2.47
CA PRO A 77 -9.34 26.52 3.86
C PRO A 77 -10.24 25.28 4.03
N GLY A 78 -9.98 24.50 5.08
CA GLY A 78 -10.73 23.27 5.35
C GLY A 78 -10.38 22.07 4.45
N VAL A 79 -9.35 22.19 3.62
CA VAL A 79 -8.80 21.08 2.81
C VAL A 79 -7.37 20.73 3.27
N THR A 80 -7.23 19.55 3.81
CA THR A 80 -5.90 18.98 4.14
C THR A 80 -5.32 18.30 2.89
N ARG A 81 -4.05 18.57 2.61
CA ARG A 81 -3.31 17.97 1.50
C ARG A 81 -2.31 16.96 2.04
N MET A 82 -2.24 15.83 1.40
CA MET A 82 -1.32 14.76 1.75
C MET A 82 -0.65 14.23 0.50
N VAL A 83 0.67 14.40 0.40
CA VAL A 83 1.46 13.80 -0.70
C VAL A 83 1.39 12.29 -0.58
N ALA A 84 0.94 11.63 -1.63
CA ALA A 84 0.84 10.18 -1.70
C ALA A 84 2.07 9.57 -2.40
N SER A 85 2.52 10.17 -3.48
CA SER A 85 3.76 9.85 -4.19
C SER A 85 4.23 11.08 -5.00
N ALA A 86 5.30 10.95 -5.77
CA ALA A 86 5.75 12.03 -6.66
C ALA A 86 4.67 12.49 -7.66
N ARG A 87 3.69 11.65 -7.96
CA ARG A 87 2.65 11.91 -8.96
C ARG A 87 1.23 11.93 -8.38
N ARG A 88 1.07 11.70 -7.08
CA ARG A 88 -0.24 11.57 -6.47
C ARG A 88 -0.33 12.36 -5.17
N MET A 89 -1.48 12.99 -4.98
CA MET A 89 -1.84 13.72 -3.78
C MET A 89 -3.24 13.30 -3.34
N LEU A 90 -3.47 13.25 -2.04
CA LEU A 90 -4.79 13.13 -1.45
C LEU A 90 -5.25 14.49 -0.94
N LEU A 91 -6.51 14.80 -1.19
CA LEU A 91 -7.21 15.95 -0.64
C LEU A 91 -8.29 15.45 0.31
N LEU A 92 -8.32 15.98 1.52
CA LEU A 92 -9.29 15.63 2.55
C LEU A 92 -10.07 16.88 2.95
N GLY A 93 -11.38 16.79 2.90
CA GLY A 93 -12.24 17.93 3.25
C GLY A 93 -13.72 17.60 3.17
N ALA A 94 -14.57 18.59 3.42
CA ALA A 94 -16.00 18.44 3.21
C ALA A 94 -16.30 18.16 1.71
N ARG A 95 -17.26 17.30 1.43
CA ARG A 95 -17.62 16.91 0.05
C ARG A 95 -17.88 18.13 -0.82
N SER A 96 -18.73 19.07 -0.37
CA SER A 96 -19.07 20.28 -1.16
C SER A 96 -17.84 21.13 -1.50
N THR A 97 -16.88 21.22 -0.57
CA THR A 97 -15.63 21.97 -0.80
C THR A 97 -14.76 21.28 -1.83
N LEU A 98 -14.61 19.95 -1.74
CA LEU A 98 -13.83 19.19 -2.71
C LEU A 98 -14.48 19.17 -4.09
N ASP A 99 -15.80 19.02 -4.18
CA ASP A 99 -16.54 19.03 -5.44
C ASP A 99 -16.38 20.38 -6.17
N ALA A 100 -16.49 21.50 -5.44
CA ALA A 100 -16.25 22.82 -6.02
C ALA A 100 -14.80 23.04 -6.46
N LEU A 101 -13.83 22.57 -5.65
CA LEU A 101 -12.41 22.71 -5.90
C LEU A 101 -11.97 21.88 -7.13
N LEU A 102 -12.54 20.71 -7.32
CA LEU A 102 -12.17 19.76 -8.36
C LEU A 102 -13.05 19.87 -9.62
N ALA A 103 -14.07 20.72 -9.62
CA ALA A 103 -14.92 20.93 -10.79
C ALA A 103 -14.17 21.21 -12.11
N PRO A 104 -13.07 22.03 -12.12
CA PRO A 104 -12.30 22.28 -13.34
C PRO A 104 -11.28 21.17 -13.67
N VAL A 105 -11.11 20.17 -12.81
CA VAL A 105 -10.09 19.12 -12.98
C VAL A 105 -10.70 17.95 -13.74
N PRO A 106 -10.04 17.43 -14.81
CA PRO A 106 -10.51 16.23 -15.50
C PRO A 106 -10.71 15.06 -14.54
N GLN A 107 -11.83 14.38 -14.69
CA GLN A 107 -12.19 13.26 -13.83
C GLN A 107 -11.49 11.98 -14.29
N ALA A 108 -10.96 11.22 -13.33
CA ALA A 108 -10.42 9.89 -13.49
C ALA A 108 -11.25 8.86 -12.72
N THR A 109 -11.10 7.61 -13.05
CA THR A 109 -11.80 6.52 -12.37
C THR A 109 -11.01 6.02 -11.15
N ALA A 110 -11.67 5.30 -10.24
CA ALA A 110 -10.98 4.59 -9.15
C ALA A 110 -9.95 3.59 -9.70
N ALA A 111 -10.24 2.93 -10.83
CA ALA A 111 -9.30 2.01 -11.47
C ALA A 111 -8.03 2.70 -11.97
N ASP A 112 -8.11 3.96 -12.43
CA ASP A 112 -6.92 4.75 -12.80
C ASP A 112 -6.06 5.07 -11.57
N TRP A 113 -6.70 5.39 -10.45
CA TRP A 113 -6.02 5.58 -9.18
C TRP A 113 -5.32 4.29 -8.73
N ASP A 114 -6.02 3.16 -8.72
CA ASP A 114 -5.47 1.86 -8.32
C ASP A 114 -4.30 1.45 -9.23
N ARG A 115 -4.43 1.70 -10.53
CA ARG A 115 -3.34 1.48 -11.50
C ARG A 115 -2.12 2.31 -11.17
N SER A 116 -2.30 3.58 -10.80
CA SER A 116 -1.20 4.45 -10.38
C SER A 116 -0.56 3.97 -9.08
N CYS A 117 -1.34 3.48 -8.10
CA CYS A 117 -0.80 2.88 -6.88
C CYS A 117 0.04 1.63 -7.19
N ILE A 118 -0.45 0.76 -8.07
CA ILE A 118 0.27 -0.44 -8.50
C ILE A 118 1.55 -0.08 -9.25
N ALA A 119 1.52 0.92 -10.12
CA ALA A 119 2.69 1.39 -10.85
C ALA A 119 3.76 1.97 -9.93
N ASP A 120 3.36 2.69 -8.88
CA ASP A 120 4.26 3.22 -7.85
C ASP A 120 4.73 2.14 -6.85
N GLY A 121 4.26 0.90 -6.96
CA GLY A 121 4.61 -0.19 -6.05
C GLY A 121 4.11 0.06 -4.63
N GLU A 122 2.99 0.74 -4.49
CA GLU A 122 2.39 1.09 -3.20
C GLU A 122 1.39 0.01 -2.76
N PRO A 123 1.66 -0.71 -1.66
CA PRO A 123 0.77 -1.75 -1.18
C PRO A 123 -0.48 -1.17 -0.51
N GLN A 124 -1.57 -1.89 -0.64
CA GLN A 124 -2.77 -1.69 0.14
C GLN A 124 -3.10 -2.96 0.92
N VAL A 125 -3.74 -2.82 2.07
CA VAL A 125 -4.22 -3.93 2.88
C VAL A 125 -5.74 -3.85 2.95
N GLU A 126 -6.36 -4.94 2.54
CA GLU A 126 -7.80 -5.18 2.65
C GLU A 126 -8.10 -6.02 3.90
N PRO A 127 -9.33 -6.06 4.42
CA PRO A 127 -9.69 -6.95 5.53
C PRO A 127 -9.30 -8.41 5.29
N GLU A 128 -9.45 -8.88 4.05
CA GLU A 128 -9.16 -10.25 3.62
C GLU A 128 -7.65 -10.57 3.62
N THR A 129 -6.81 -9.54 3.53
CA THR A 129 -5.34 -9.68 3.50
C THR A 129 -4.66 -9.13 4.75
N ALA A 130 -5.44 -8.62 5.71
CA ALA A 130 -4.91 -8.18 7.00
C ALA A 130 -4.21 -9.35 7.73
N ALA A 131 -3.07 -9.05 8.34
CA ALA A 131 -2.23 -10.02 9.07
C ALA A 131 -1.58 -11.12 8.21
N LEU A 132 -1.56 -11.01 6.87
CA LEU A 132 -0.88 -12.00 6.02
C LEU A 132 0.64 -11.77 5.95
N TRP A 133 1.10 -10.52 5.91
CA TRP A 133 2.48 -10.19 5.56
C TRP A 133 3.19 -9.37 6.63
N LEU A 134 4.51 -9.53 6.69
CA LEU A 134 5.41 -8.61 7.40
C LEU A 134 5.58 -7.32 6.57
N PRO A 135 5.93 -6.19 7.21
CA PRO A 135 6.18 -4.93 6.49
C PRO A 135 7.18 -5.07 5.35
N GLN A 136 8.27 -5.81 5.56
CA GLN A 136 9.29 -6.04 4.54
C GLN A 136 8.77 -6.84 3.34
N MET A 137 7.83 -7.74 3.54
CA MET A 137 7.22 -8.48 2.43
C MET A 137 6.39 -7.56 1.52
N LEU A 138 5.87 -6.46 2.06
CA LEU A 138 5.16 -5.41 1.34
C LEU A 138 6.07 -4.24 0.93
N ASN A 139 7.38 -4.39 1.04
CA ASN A 139 8.40 -3.36 0.75
C ASN A 139 8.23 -2.06 1.57
N LEU A 140 7.53 -2.09 2.70
CA LEU A 140 7.28 -0.90 3.52
C LEU A 140 8.56 -0.33 4.14
N ASP A 141 9.61 -1.14 4.29
CA ASP A 141 10.96 -0.71 4.66
C ASP A 141 11.63 0.11 3.54
N LEU A 142 11.43 -0.27 2.28
CA LEU A 142 11.96 0.45 1.11
C LEU A 142 11.17 1.74 0.84
N LEU A 143 9.88 1.74 1.17
CA LEU A 143 8.99 2.89 1.05
C LEU A 143 9.09 3.87 2.23
N GLY A 144 10.02 3.66 3.17
CA GLY A 144 10.21 4.54 4.34
C GLY A 144 9.08 4.49 5.37
N ALA A 145 8.20 3.49 5.31
CA ALA A 145 7.06 3.35 6.21
C ALA A 145 7.39 2.60 7.52
N VAL A 146 8.61 2.09 7.66
CA VAL A 146 9.12 1.42 8.87
C VAL A 146 10.25 2.24 9.47
N SER A 147 10.14 2.56 10.76
CA SER A 147 11.21 3.19 11.52
C SER A 147 11.86 2.18 12.45
N PHE A 148 13.17 2.06 12.39
CA PHE A 148 13.98 1.23 13.30
C PHE A 148 14.62 2.04 14.42
N SER A 149 14.50 3.37 14.40
CA SER A 149 15.07 4.30 15.37
C SER A 149 14.06 4.89 16.36
N LYS A 150 12.76 4.69 16.14
CA LYS A 150 11.70 5.15 17.05
C LYS A 150 11.60 4.23 18.28
N GLY A 151 10.88 4.69 19.32
CA GLY A 151 10.59 3.90 20.53
C GLY A 151 9.82 2.61 20.23
N CYS A 152 9.63 1.79 21.29
CA CYS A 152 9.00 0.47 21.21
C CYS A 152 7.57 0.53 20.67
N TYR A 153 7.22 -0.45 19.85
CA TYR A 153 5.87 -0.65 19.30
C TYR A 153 5.53 -2.14 19.18
N VAL A 154 4.25 -2.44 19.06
CA VAL A 154 3.75 -3.82 18.98
C VAL A 154 4.29 -4.53 17.75
N GLY A 155 4.92 -5.71 17.95
CA GLY A 155 5.51 -6.53 16.89
C GLY A 155 6.92 -6.12 16.44
N GLN A 156 7.52 -5.10 17.09
CA GLN A 156 8.84 -4.57 16.72
C GLN A 156 9.93 -5.65 16.69
N GLU A 157 9.96 -6.56 17.67
CA GLU A 157 11.00 -7.59 17.76
C GLU A 157 11.05 -8.44 16.48
N ILE A 158 9.91 -8.91 16.01
CA ILE A 158 9.81 -9.72 14.77
C ILE A 158 10.24 -8.91 13.55
N ILE A 159 9.81 -7.63 13.46
CA ILE A 159 10.12 -6.74 12.34
C ILE A 159 11.62 -6.40 12.33
N ALA A 160 12.22 -6.06 13.47
CA ALA A 160 13.63 -5.75 13.60
C ALA A 160 14.50 -7.01 13.35
N ARG A 161 14.09 -8.17 13.89
CA ARG A 161 14.78 -9.43 13.62
C ARG A 161 14.77 -9.78 12.13
N ALA A 162 13.64 -9.61 11.45
CA ALA A 162 13.55 -9.84 10.00
C ALA A 162 14.49 -8.91 9.22
N GLN A 163 14.70 -7.66 9.68
CA GLN A 163 15.57 -6.68 9.05
C GLN A 163 17.05 -6.98 9.25
N HIS A 164 17.46 -7.30 10.48
CA HIS A 164 18.87 -7.34 10.86
C HIS A 164 19.47 -8.74 10.90
N LEU A 165 18.67 -9.76 11.18
CA LEU A 165 19.11 -11.14 11.35
C LEU A 165 18.40 -12.12 10.41
N GLY A 166 17.29 -11.70 9.82
CA GLY A 166 16.47 -12.54 8.97
C GLY A 166 16.83 -12.43 7.49
N ARG A 167 16.67 -13.55 6.76
CA ARG A 167 16.67 -13.52 5.31
C ARG A 167 15.24 -13.26 4.85
N ILE A 168 14.99 -12.12 4.23
CA ILE A 168 13.68 -11.80 3.64
C ILE A 168 13.55 -12.65 2.38
N LYS A 169 12.75 -13.72 2.47
CA LYS A 169 12.54 -14.69 1.38
C LYS A 169 11.39 -14.31 0.45
N ARG A 170 10.63 -13.28 0.79
CA ARG A 170 9.46 -12.83 0.03
C ARG A 170 9.48 -11.32 -0.07
N ARG A 171 9.18 -10.79 -1.26
CA ARG A 171 9.05 -9.36 -1.53
C ARG A 171 7.87 -9.12 -2.44
N MET A 172 7.29 -7.94 -2.37
CA MET A 172 6.25 -7.51 -3.28
C MET A 172 6.88 -7.09 -4.61
N LEU A 173 6.39 -7.69 -5.69
CA LEU A 173 6.79 -7.40 -7.07
C LEU A 173 5.56 -7.02 -7.88
N ARG A 174 5.78 -6.33 -9.00
CA ARG A 174 4.75 -5.94 -9.94
C ARG A 174 4.70 -6.91 -11.12
N TYR A 175 3.48 -7.22 -11.55
CA TYR A 175 3.23 -8.07 -12.71
C TYR A 175 2.17 -7.45 -13.62
N VAL A 176 2.29 -7.75 -14.92
CA VAL A 176 1.34 -7.35 -15.95
C VAL A 176 0.94 -8.58 -16.74
N GLY A 177 -0.34 -8.74 -16.98
CA GLY A 177 -0.91 -9.82 -17.78
C GLY A 177 -2.06 -9.33 -18.67
N PRO A 178 -2.67 -10.23 -19.46
CA PRO A 178 -3.76 -9.87 -20.33
C PRO A 178 -5.00 -9.39 -19.55
N ALA A 179 -5.82 -8.57 -20.19
CA ALA A 179 -7.12 -8.16 -19.66
C ALA A 179 -7.99 -9.40 -19.43
N ARG A 180 -8.16 -9.80 -18.20
CA ARG A 180 -9.00 -10.94 -17.81
C ARG A 180 -9.63 -10.70 -16.46
N ALA A 181 -10.65 -11.53 -16.21
CA ALA A 181 -11.41 -11.50 -14.98
C ALA A 181 -10.52 -11.55 -13.72
N ALA A 182 -10.73 -10.57 -12.91
CA ALA A 182 -10.77 -10.56 -11.47
C ALA A 182 -9.66 -11.31 -10.72
N LEU A 183 -8.40 -10.87 -10.85
CA LEU A 183 -7.48 -11.01 -9.75
C LEU A 183 -7.99 -10.15 -8.58
N GLN A 184 -8.02 -10.73 -7.40
CA GLN A 184 -8.40 -10.03 -6.18
C GLN A 184 -7.28 -10.15 -5.13
N PRO A 185 -7.19 -9.21 -4.19
CA PRO A 185 -6.30 -9.35 -3.04
C PRO A 185 -6.46 -10.70 -2.36
N GLY A 186 -5.34 -11.36 -2.05
CA GLY A 186 -5.31 -12.69 -1.45
C GLY A 186 -5.28 -13.85 -2.44
N HIS A 187 -5.58 -13.67 -3.72
CA HIS A 187 -5.49 -14.73 -4.71
C HIS A 187 -4.05 -15.26 -4.85
N ALA A 188 -3.95 -16.57 -5.05
CA ALA A 188 -2.68 -17.25 -5.30
C ALA A 188 -2.23 -17.08 -6.75
N LEU A 189 -0.91 -16.96 -6.97
CA LEU A 189 -0.27 -17.07 -8.27
C LEU A 189 0.77 -18.18 -8.24
N PHE A 190 0.97 -18.82 -9.38
CA PHE A 190 1.78 -20.04 -9.53
C PHE A 190 2.91 -19.84 -10.54
N SER A 191 4.09 -20.39 -10.25
CA SER A 191 5.16 -20.63 -11.21
C SER A 191 5.14 -22.13 -11.53
N GLY A 192 4.75 -22.48 -12.75
CA GLY A 192 4.45 -23.88 -13.10
C GLY A 192 3.36 -24.45 -12.18
N GLN A 193 3.70 -25.53 -11.46
CA GLN A 193 2.80 -26.17 -10.49
C GLN A 193 2.96 -25.64 -9.05
N SER A 194 3.96 -24.80 -8.80
CA SER A 194 4.31 -24.34 -7.46
C SER A 194 3.57 -23.05 -7.11
N LEU A 195 3.03 -22.96 -5.89
CA LEU A 195 2.55 -21.70 -5.33
C LEU A 195 3.74 -20.76 -5.19
N ALA A 196 3.73 -19.66 -5.94
CA ALA A 196 4.86 -18.73 -6.04
C ALA A 196 4.56 -17.39 -5.34
N ALA A 197 3.32 -16.92 -5.40
CA ALA A 197 2.98 -15.59 -4.93
C ALA A 197 1.53 -15.48 -4.43
N GLN A 198 1.26 -14.36 -3.75
CA GLN A 198 -0.07 -13.98 -3.32
C GLN A 198 -0.34 -12.51 -3.66
N VAL A 199 -1.47 -12.24 -4.30
CA VAL A 199 -1.87 -10.91 -4.77
C VAL A 199 -2.12 -9.97 -3.60
N VAL A 200 -1.53 -8.79 -3.66
CA VAL A 200 -1.72 -7.66 -2.71
C VAL A 200 -2.78 -6.72 -3.23
N ALA A 201 -2.65 -6.32 -4.49
CA ALA A 201 -3.59 -5.43 -5.18
C ALA A 201 -3.62 -5.78 -6.67
N ALA A 202 -4.76 -5.60 -7.30
CA ALA A 202 -4.90 -5.80 -8.74
C ALA A 202 -5.92 -4.84 -9.34
N THR A 203 -5.70 -4.45 -10.58
CA THR A 203 -6.65 -3.68 -11.39
C THR A 203 -6.58 -4.14 -12.84
N SER A 204 -7.71 -4.07 -13.53
CA SER A 204 -7.83 -4.48 -14.94
C SER A 204 -8.52 -3.41 -15.76
N ASP A 205 -8.10 -3.27 -17.01
CA ASP A 205 -8.81 -2.52 -18.04
C ASP A 205 -9.06 -3.39 -19.27
N ALA A 206 -9.44 -2.76 -20.38
CA ALA A 206 -9.68 -3.46 -21.65
C ALA A 206 -8.41 -4.06 -22.28
N VAL A 207 -7.21 -3.63 -21.84
CA VAL A 207 -5.94 -3.99 -22.46
C VAL A 207 -5.14 -4.94 -21.58
N SER A 208 -5.09 -4.71 -20.26
CA SER A 208 -4.21 -5.44 -19.35
C SER A 208 -4.79 -5.58 -17.95
N THR A 209 -4.29 -6.58 -17.23
CA THR A 209 -4.39 -6.69 -15.78
C THR A 209 -3.03 -6.38 -15.19
N GLN A 210 -2.98 -5.50 -14.19
CA GLN A 210 -1.77 -5.21 -13.42
C GLN A 210 -1.99 -5.61 -11.97
N CYS A 211 -0.96 -6.14 -11.35
CA CYS A 211 -1.02 -6.48 -9.93
C CYS A 211 0.31 -6.27 -9.20
N LEU A 212 0.20 -6.08 -7.89
CA LEU A 212 1.27 -6.27 -6.93
C LEU A 212 1.05 -7.61 -6.25
N ALA A 213 2.09 -8.41 -6.11
CA ALA A 213 2.02 -9.69 -5.44
C ALA A 213 3.24 -9.92 -4.56
N VAL A 214 3.05 -10.47 -3.37
CA VAL A 214 4.15 -10.94 -2.52
C VAL A 214 4.62 -12.27 -3.07
N VAL A 215 5.85 -12.30 -3.58
CA VAL A 215 6.48 -13.41 -4.31
C VAL A 215 7.60 -14.01 -3.48
N GLU A 216 7.76 -15.32 -3.49
CA GLU A 216 8.99 -15.93 -3.01
C GLU A 216 10.16 -15.59 -3.95
N LEU A 217 11.24 -15.04 -3.41
CA LEU A 217 12.35 -14.51 -4.22
C LEU A 217 13.02 -15.53 -5.14
N ARG A 218 12.88 -16.84 -4.86
CA ARG A 218 13.33 -17.90 -5.78
C ARG A 218 12.54 -17.95 -7.09
N PHE A 219 11.34 -17.37 -7.15
CA PHE A 219 10.52 -17.22 -8.34
C PHE A 219 10.56 -15.79 -8.91
N CYS A 220 11.49 -14.96 -8.42
CA CYS A 220 11.68 -13.61 -8.93
C CYS A 220 12.13 -13.67 -10.40
N GLY A 221 11.36 -13.06 -11.28
CA GLY A 221 11.61 -13.12 -12.72
C GLY A 221 10.82 -14.18 -13.47
N ASP A 222 10.19 -15.13 -12.78
CA ASP A 222 9.34 -16.13 -13.42
C ASP A 222 8.06 -15.51 -13.99
N LEU A 223 7.53 -16.12 -15.04
CA LEU A 223 6.17 -15.91 -15.48
C LEU A 223 5.21 -16.58 -14.49
N LEU A 224 4.19 -15.86 -14.07
CA LEU A 224 3.20 -16.39 -13.12
C LEU A 224 1.86 -16.64 -13.79
N GLY A 225 1.14 -17.63 -13.31
CA GLY A 225 -0.22 -17.95 -13.71
C GLY A 225 -1.24 -17.78 -12.59
N ALA A 226 -2.47 -17.42 -12.94
CA ALA A 226 -3.59 -17.43 -11.99
C ALA A 226 -4.04 -18.86 -11.60
N ARG A 227 -3.50 -19.88 -12.25
CA ARG A 227 -3.72 -21.31 -12.02
C ARG A 227 -2.41 -22.08 -12.17
N PRO A 228 -2.27 -23.25 -11.55
CA PRO A 228 -1.14 -24.14 -11.83
C PRO A 228 -0.99 -24.40 -13.33
N GLY A 229 0.24 -24.25 -13.83
CA GLY A 229 0.59 -24.38 -15.25
C GLY A 229 0.31 -23.15 -16.13
N GLY A 230 -0.31 -22.08 -15.58
CA GLY A 230 -0.46 -20.79 -16.26
C GLY A 230 0.86 -19.98 -16.22
N SER A 231 1.01 -19.06 -17.18
CA SER A 231 2.19 -18.20 -17.31
C SER A 231 1.85 -16.86 -17.97
N GLU A 232 0.66 -16.34 -17.69
CA GLU A 232 0.13 -15.14 -18.35
C GLU A 232 0.61 -13.82 -17.79
N PHE A 233 1.20 -13.81 -16.59
CA PHE A 233 1.70 -12.61 -15.93
C PHE A 233 3.20 -12.51 -16.04
N VAL A 234 3.69 -11.41 -16.61
CA VAL A 234 5.12 -11.10 -16.74
C VAL A 234 5.55 -10.12 -15.66
N PRO A 235 6.78 -10.26 -15.12
CA PRO A 235 7.33 -9.26 -14.21
C PRO A 235 7.39 -7.89 -14.86
N ALA A 236 7.17 -6.85 -14.07
CA ALA A 236 7.26 -5.46 -14.50
C ALA A 236 8.03 -4.65 -13.44
N ASP A 237 8.68 -3.57 -13.90
CA ASP A 237 9.51 -2.75 -13.04
C ASP A 237 8.72 -2.04 -11.95
N LEU A 238 9.37 -1.88 -10.79
CA LEU A 238 8.99 -1.00 -9.70
C LEU A 238 9.85 0.28 -9.76
N PRO A 239 9.36 1.43 -9.28
CA PRO A 239 10.13 2.67 -9.28
C PRO A 239 11.26 2.70 -8.23
N TYR A 240 11.46 1.61 -7.52
CA TYR A 240 12.52 1.43 -6.54
C TYR A 240 13.14 0.04 -6.66
N ALA A 241 14.42 -0.07 -6.28
CA ALA A 241 15.15 -1.34 -6.37
C ALA A 241 14.76 -2.30 -5.22
N ILE A 242 14.56 -3.55 -5.57
CA ILE A 242 14.44 -4.63 -4.59
C ILE A 242 15.85 -5.16 -4.29
N PRO A 243 16.30 -5.18 -3.01
CA PRO A 243 17.59 -5.76 -2.65
C PRO A 243 17.68 -7.22 -3.11
N ALA A 244 18.78 -7.58 -3.72
CA ALA A 244 19.07 -8.98 -4.04
C ALA A 244 19.00 -9.84 -2.77
N PRO A 245 18.52 -11.08 -2.85
CA PRO A 245 18.63 -12.01 -1.73
C PRO A 245 20.11 -12.10 -1.31
N ALA A 246 20.39 -12.02 -0.01
CA ALA A 246 21.74 -12.28 0.49
C ALA A 246 22.18 -13.66 -0.04
N ALA A 247 23.39 -13.74 -0.60
CA ALA A 247 23.95 -14.97 -1.12
C ALA A 247 23.78 -16.09 -0.08
N ILE A 248 23.34 -17.25 -0.55
CA ILE A 248 23.30 -18.47 0.27
C ILE A 248 24.76 -18.86 0.41
N ASP A 249 25.37 -18.61 1.56
CA ASP A 249 26.60 -19.32 1.92
C ASP A 249 26.25 -20.81 1.92
N ALA A 250 26.96 -21.57 1.10
CA ALA A 250 26.69 -22.99 0.84
C ALA A 250 27.12 -23.92 2.01
N ASP A 251 27.26 -23.34 3.22
CA ASP A 251 27.65 -24.06 4.44
C ASP A 251 26.62 -23.84 5.55
N ASP A 252 25.46 -24.56 5.45
CA ASP A 252 24.62 -24.96 6.60
C ASP A 252 23.74 -26.16 6.19
#